data_4cc17cea9c6bfc3ec2bcb84f6988d90c
#
_entry.id   4cc17cea9c6bfc3ec2bcb84f6988d90c
#
_cell.length_a   1.000
_cell.length_b   1.000
_cell.length_c   1.000
_cell.angle_alpha   90.00
_cell.angle_beta   90.00
_cell.angle_gamma   90.00
#
_symmetry.space_group_name_H-M   'P 1'
#
loop_
_entity.id
_entity.type
_entity.pdbx_description
1 polymer ?
#
loop_
_entity_poly.entity_id
_entity_poly.type
_entity_poly.pdbx_seq_one_letter_code
_entity_poly.pdbx_strand_id
1 'polypeptide(L)'
;MKSDLRNLATAEEAFFYDSSTYTVDFTKMNNFAPSVGVIVVVDEATARGWAASASSTNTYHTCAVFSGQATAPSPATTEGRIACQ
;
A
#
# COMPACT_ATOMS: atom_id res chain seq x y z
N MET A 1 9.74 0.26 -6.34
CA MET A 1 8.60 0.77 -5.56
C MET A 1 7.24 0.26 -6.04
N LYS A 2 7.02 0.20 -7.36
CA LYS A 2 5.72 -0.30 -7.85
C LYS A 2 5.47 -1.75 -7.45
N SER A 3 6.50 -2.61 -7.54
CA SER A 3 6.33 -4.01 -7.16
C SER A 3 6.04 -4.17 -5.67
N ASP A 4 6.61 -3.31 -4.83
CA ASP A 4 6.34 -3.34 -3.40
C ASP A 4 4.88 -2.99 -3.11
N LEU A 5 4.33 -1.99 -3.79
CA LEU A 5 2.93 -1.63 -3.63
C LEU A 5 1.99 -2.71 -4.17
N ARG A 6 2.37 -3.38 -5.26
CA ARG A 6 1.59 -4.53 -5.76
C ARG A 6 1.60 -5.69 -4.78
N ASN A 7 2.75 -5.96 -4.19
CA ASN A 7 2.86 -7.02 -3.18
C ASN A 7 2.06 -6.66 -1.93
N LEU A 8 2.07 -5.37 -1.55
CA LEU A 8 1.24 -4.90 -0.45
C LEU A 8 -0.24 -5.08 -0.76
N ALA A 9 -0.67 -4.75 -1.97
CA ALA A 9 -2.06 -4.94 -2.36
C ALA A 9 -2.49 -6.40 -2.24
N THR A 10 -1.64 -7.32 -2.67
CA THR A 10 -1.92 -8.75 -2.53
C THR A 10 -2.00 -9.16 -1.07
N ALA A 11 -1.09 -8.64 -0.23
CA ALA A 11 -1.08 -8.96 1.20
C ALA A 11 -2.31 -8.39 1.92
N GLU A 12 -2.72 -7.17 1.57
CA GLU A 12 -3.93 -6.56 2.15
C GLU A 12 -5.18 -7.35 1.78
N GLU A 13 -5.28 -7.79 0.52
CA GLU A 13 -6.43 -8.59 0.10
C GLU A 13 -6.47 -9.94 0.83
N ALA A 14 -5.32 -10.58 1.02
CA ALA A 14 -5.27 -11.83 1.77
C ALA A 14 -5.68 -11.62 3.23
N PHE A 15 -5.23 -10.52 3.83
CA PHE A 15 -5.61 -10.19 5.20
C PHE A 15 -7.10 -9.90 5.31
N PHE A 16 -7.65 -9.15 4.35
CA PHE A 16 -9.07 -8.82 4.31
C PHE A 16 -9.94 -10.08 4.21
N TYR A 17 -9.49 -11.05 3.42
CA TYR A 17 -10.23 -12.30 3.25
C TYR A 17 -10.46 -13.00 4.60
N ASP A 18 -9.46 -12.97 5.48
CA ASP A 18 -9.53 -13.64 6.77
C ASP A 18 -10.17 -12.76 7.86
N SER A 19 -10.03 -11.45 7.77
CA SER A 19 -10.31 -10.53 8.88
C SER A 19 -11.45 -9.55 8.58
N SER A 20 -11.90 -9.47 7.34
CA SER A 20 -12.94 -8.54 6.86
C SER A 20 -12.58 -7.07 7.08
N THR A 21 -11.29 -6.76 7.17
CA THR A 21 -10.78 -5.41 7.26
C THR A 21 -9.35 -5.38 6.73
N TYR A 22 -8.87 -4.21 6.33
CA TYR A 22 -7.48 -4.00 5.96
C TYR A 22 -6.68 -3.60 7.20
N THR A 23 -5.35 -3.62 7.10
CA THR A 23 -4.48 -3.33 8.24
C THR A 23 -3.34 -2.39 7.86
N VAL A 24 -2.92 -1.55 8.82
CA VAL A 24 -1.71 -0.74 8.69
C VAL A 24 -0.47 -1.47 9.21
N ASP A 25 -0.65 -2.65 9.80
CA ASP A 25 0.41 -3.36 10.51
C ASP A 25 0.96 -4.48 9.64
N PHE A 26 2.18 -4.32 9.14
CA PHE A 26 2.84 -5.32 8.29
C PHE A 26 3.07 -6.64 9.01
N THR A 27 3.17 -6.63 10.34
CA THR A 27 3.39 -7.88 11.08
C THR A 27 2.18 -8.80 11.06
N LYS A 28 1.02 -8.27 10.75
CA LYS A 28 -0.21 -9.06 10.62
C LYS A 28 -0.41 -9.60 9.21
N MET A 29 0.39 -9.16 8.25
CA MET A 29 0.34 -9.63 6.87
C MET A 29 1.37 -10.74 6.69
N ASN A 30 0.96 -11.83 6.05
CA ASN A 30 1.88 -12.91 5.73
C ASN A 30 2.68 -12.57 4.48
N ASN A 31 3.99 -12.83 4.54
CA ASN A 31 4.87 -12.77 3.36
C ASN A 31 5.01 -11.39 2.72
N PHE A 32 4.75 -10.30 3.48
CA PHE A 32 5.02 -8.98 2.95
C PHE A 32 6.26 -8.38 3.61
N ALA A 33 7.21 -7.95 2.79
CA ALA A 33 8.37 -7.18 3.22
C ALA A 33 8.78 -6.26 2.07
N PRO A 34 9.00 -4.96 2.35
CA PRO A 34 9.48 -4.04 1.31
C PRO A 34 10.87 -4.44 0.82
N SER A 35 11.20 -4.04 -0.41
CA SER A 35 12.54 -4.20 -0.95
C SER A 35 13.54 -3.35 -0.16
N VAL A 36 14.80 -3.76 -0.18
CA VAL A 36 15.87 -3.00 0.49
C VAL A 36 15.94 -1.59 -0.11
N GLY A 37 15.96 -0.58 0.77
CA GLY A 37 16.00 0.82 0.34
C GLY A 37 14.64 1.42 0.02
N VAL A 38 13.58 0.65 0.13
CA VAL A 38 12.21 1.14 -0.10
C VAL A 38 11.47 1.21 1.23
N ILE A 39 10.84 2.36 1.47
CA ILE A 39 10.03 2.59 2.67
C ILE A 39 8.57 2.60 2.24
N VAL A 40 7.79 1.68 2.79
CA VAL A 40 6.35 1.58 2.50
C VAL A 40 5.57 1.92 3.75
N VAL A 41 4.59 2.80 3.63
CA VAL A 41 3.72 3.21 4.71
C VAL A 41 2.27 2.99 4.29
N VAL A 42 1.49 2.33 5.13
CA VAL A 42 0.04 2.25 4.94
C VAL A 42 -0.56 3.46 5.64
N ASP A 43 -1.07 4.41 4.84
CA ASP A 43 -1.55 5.68 5.36
C ASP A 43 -2.94 5.55 5.99
N GLU A 44 -3.73 4.62 5.49
CA GLU A 44 -5.09 4.40 5.96
C GLU A 44 -5.48 2.95 5.71
N ALA A 45 -6.16 2.33 6.66
CA ALA A 45 -6.73 0.99 6.47
C ALA A 45 -7.98 0.86 7.32
N THR A 46 -9.08 0.50 6.68
CA THR A 46 -10.39 0.31 7.32
C THR A 46 -11.06 -0.89 6.68
N ALA A 47 -12.29 -1.20 7.13
CA ALA A 47 -13.08 -2.25 6.48
C ALA A 47 -13.54 -1.84 5.08
N ARG A 48 -13.39 -0.57 4.70
CA ARG A 48 -13.88 -0.05 3.42
C ARG A 48 -12.79 0.18 2.38
N GLY A 49 -11.53 0.20 2.80
CA GLY A 49 -10.45 0.42 1.86
C GLY A 49 -9.12 0.64 2.56
N TRP A 50 -8.09 0.83 1.77
CA TRP A 50 -6.74 1.09 2.27
C TRP A 50 -6.00 2.00 1.29
N ALA A 51 -4.99 2.70 1.81
CA ALA A 51 -4.15 3.59 1.03
C ALA A 51 -2.72 3.47 1.52
N ALA A 52 -1.77 3.50 0.60
CA ALA A 52 -0.36 3.34 0.94
C ALA A 52 0.52 4.17 0.02
N SER A 53 1.69 4.49 0.51
CA SER A 53 2.71 5.20 -0.25
C SER A 53 4.06 4.52 -0.07
N ALA A 54 4.93 4.71 -1.04
CA ALA A 54 6.28 4.16 -1.03
C ALA A 54 7.28 5.22 -1.45
N SER A 55 8.44 5.22 -0.80
CA SER A 55 9.55 6.09 -1.14
C SER A 55 10.84 5.27 -1.13
N SER A 56 11.89 5.82 -1.74
CA SER A 56 13.18 5.15 -1.79
C SER A 56 14.26 6.08 -1.24
N THR A 57 15.23 5.51 -0.53
CA THR A 57 16.38 6.26 -0.04
C THR A 57 17.31 6.69 -1.17
N ASN A 58 17.16 6.12 -2.37
CA ASN A 58 18.05 6.35 -3.50
C ASN A 58 17.49 7.31 -4.56
N THR A 59 16.29 7.82 -4.36
CA THR A 59 15.64 8.70 -5.34
C THR A 59 14.63 9.60 -4.64
N TYR A 60 14.28 10.70 -5.30
CA TYR A 60 13.23 11.61 -4.82
C TYR A 60 11.83 11.19 -5.28
N HIS A 61 11.74 10.13 -6.07
CA HIS A 61 10.43 9.64 -6.55
C HIS A 61 9.65 8.99 -5.43
N THR A 62 8.33 9.17 -5.48
CA THR A 62 7.40 8.50 -4.58
C THR A 62 6.29 7.86 -5.39
N CYS A 63 5.74 6.78 -4.88
CA CYS A 63 4.60 6.11 -5.49
C CYS A 63 3.50 5.94 -4.46
N ALA A 64 2.26 5.87 -4.92
CA ALA A 64 1.12 5.70 -4.03
C ALA A 64 0.01 4.91 -4.72
N VAL A 65 -0.86 4.32 -3.90
CA VAL A 65 -2.01 3.55 -4.37
C VAL A 65 -3.09 3.59 -3.30
N PHE A 66 -4.34 3.55 -3.71
CA PHE A 66 -5.45 3.36 -2.77
C PHE A 66 -6.48 2.43 -3.39
N SER A 67 -7.30 1.83 -2.56
CA SER A 67 -8.36 0.93 -2.96
C SER A 67 -9.60 1.18 -2.11
N GLY A 68 -10.77 1.02 -2.71
CA GLY A 68 -12.02 1.21 -2.00
C GLY A 68 -12.28 2.68 -1.69
N GLN A 69 -12.76 2.94 -0.48
CA GLN A 69 -13.18 4.28 -0.06
C GLN A 69 -12.11 5.03 0.72
N ALA A 70 -10.85 4.59 0.64
CA ALA A 70 -9.76 5.29 1.30
C ALA A 70 -9.48 6.63 0.61
N THR A 71 -8.89 7.56 1.38
CA THR A 71 -8.46 8.84 0.85
C THR A 71 -7.26 8.63 -0.08
N ALA A 72 -7.32 9.17 -1.28
CA ALA A 72 -6.25 9.03 -2.26
C ALA A 72 -4.98 9.75 -1.81
N PRO A 73 -3.87 9.03 -1.58
CA PRO A 73 -2.60 9.70 -1.29
C PRO A 73 -1.95 10.19 -2.57
N SER A 74 -1.38 11.40 -2.52
CA SER A 74 -0.65 11.93 -3.68
C SER A 74 0.55 11.03 -4.01
N PRO A 75 0.81 10.72 -5.29
CA PRO A 75 0.16 11.20 -6.51
C PRO A 75 -0.98 10.32 -7.03
N ALA A 76 -1.50 9.39 -6.25
CA ALA A 76 -2.55 8.49 -6.70
C ALA A 76 -3.87 9.26 -6.91
N THR A 77 -4.55 8.99 -8.01
CA THR A 77 -5.83 9.63 -8.34
C THR A 77 -6.90 8.64 -8.74
N THR A 78 -6.51 7.41 -9.08
CA THR A 78 -7.44 6.39 -9.58
C THR A 78 -7.35 5.15 -8.69
N GLU A 79 -8.48 4.69 -8.19
CA GLU A 79 -8.54 3.52 -7.33
C GLU A 79 -7.87 2.32 -7.98
N GLY A 80 -7.05 1.63 -7.20
CA GLY A 80 -6.39 0.40 -7.62
C GLY A 80 -5.21 0.61 -8.55
N ARG A 81 -4.92 1.85 -8.94
CA ARG A 81 -3.83 2.15 -9.86
C ARG A 81 -2.66 2.81 -9.14
N ILE A 82 -1.49 2.21 -9.25
CA ILE A 82 -0.28 2.76 -8.67
C ILE A 82 0.19 3.95 -9.51
N ALA A 83 0.41 5.09 -8.87
CA ALA A 83 0.91 6.30 -9.52
C ALA A 83 2.20 6.75 -8.85
N CYS A 84 3.14 7.22 -9.64
CA CYS A 84 4.44 7.69 -9.17
C CYS A 84 4.72 9.10 -9.68
N GLN A 85 5.52 9.84 -8.92
CA GLN A 85 5.98 11.17 -9.33
C GLN A 85 7.47 11.38 -9.04
#